data_0c61285a82c946c00a60d70f3a12b4d5
#
_entry.id   0c61285a82c946c00a60d70f3a12b4d5
#
_cell.length_a   1.000
_cell.length_b   1.000
_cell.length_c   1.000
_cell.angle_alpha   90.00
_cell.angle_beta   90.00
_cell.angle_gamma   90.00
#
_symmetry.space_group_name_H-M   'P 1'
#
loop_
_entity.id
_entity.type
_entity.pdbx_description
1 polymer ?
#
loop_
_entity_poly.entity_id
_entity_poly.type
_entity_poly.pdbx_seq_one_letter_code
_entity_poly.pdbx_strand_id
1 'polypeptide(L)'
;MKKFIVSVVLALVFSWQFTGSLFAGVPLNNLEGVGGVAFNPLAYLANAGSKWKKDEPADPTKTEPAKKGGFNDFGLLSKVSKPQAGAWYVRLPESHVDWTALGTAFSLYDRVEFSYGWEAVAPHGGQTIYKNNIGSKLLLIPENLGDHNFIPAVSLGGILKNTTTTPTGTKHVGFDTYLVATKLIKETPLPVLLSGGLLATNSRTTGVFGYDHNYRFTWFGNADLILLKNLAAGYEYKQGAKFHGWHDADYQDVHAAWFINDKLTLVGAWVYAGKAKGTKEVGLGDGFTVSLHYAL
;
A
#
# COMPACT_ATOMS: atom_id res chain seq x y z
N MET A 1 -21.25 40.35 11.69
CA MET A 1 -19.77 40.29 11.79
C MET A 1 -19.23 38.88 12.07
N LYS A 2 -19.72 38.11 13.06
CA LYS A 2 -19.18 36.75 13.35
C LYS A 2 -19.31 35.74 12.19
N LYS A 3 -20.41 35.77 11.40
CA LYS A 3 -20.58 34.88 10.23
C LYS A 3 -19.64 35.20 9.05
N PHE A 4 -19.27 36.47 8.90
CA PHE A 4 -18.34 36.90 7.85
C PHE A 4 -16.89 36.50 8.14
N ILE A 5 -16.49 36.52 9.41
CA ILE A 5 -15.16 36.13 9.85
C ILE A 5 -14.95 34.62 9.68
N VAL A 6 -15.97 33.81 9.98
CA VAL A 6 -15.92 32.33 9.79
C VAL A 6 -15.82 31.97 8.30
N SER A 7 -16.55 32.68 7.42
CA SER A 7 -16.45 32.45 5.98
C SER A 7 -15.10 32.88 5.39
N VAL A 8 -14.49 33.95 5.90
CA VAL A 8 -13.16 34.41 5.46
C VAL A 8 -12.06 33.47 5.97
N VAL A 9 -12.18 32.96 7.20
CA VAL A 9 -11.22 31.97 7.75
C VAL A 9 -11.34 30.65 6.98
N LEU A 10 -12.55 30.18 6.65
CA LEU A 10 -12.75 29.02 5.78
C LEU A 10 -12.18 29.27 4.38
N ALA A 11 -12.38 30.43 3.78
CA ALA A 11 -11.84 30.76 2.44
C ALA A 11 -10.30 30.88 2.44
N LEU A 12 -9.68 31.33 3.51
CA LEU A 12 -8.21 31.42 3.64
C LEU A 12 -7.55 30.04 3.87
N VAL A 13 -8.27 29.08 4.46
CA VAL A 13 -7.80 27.69 4.60
C VAL A 13 -7.86 26.95 3.25
N PHE A 14 -8.75 27.37 2.32
CA PHE A 14 -8.97 26.69 1.03
C PHE A 14 -8.09 27.19 -0.14
N SER A 15 -7.27 28.23 0.03
CA SER A 15 -6.47 28.81 -1.07
C SER A 15 -5.07 28.24 -1.23
N TRP A 16 -4.73 27.13 -0.58
CA TRP A 16 -3.45 26.49 -0.78
C TRP A 16 -3.52 25.42 -1.88
N GLN A 17 -3.06 25.81 -3.05
CA GLN A 17 -2.86 24.88 -4.17
C GLN A 17 -1.88 23.79 -3.76
N PHE A 18 -2.37 22.57 -3.68
CA PHE A 18 -1.53 21.37 -3.58
C PHE A 18 -0.85 21.15 -4.93
N THR A 19 0.32 21.74 -5.12
CA THR A 19 1.19 21.44 -6.26
C THR A 19 2.02 20.20 -5.94
N GLY A 20 1.47 19.04 -6.22
CA GLY A 20 2.12 17.74 -6.04
C GLY A 20 1.11 16.65 -5.75
N SER A 21 1.34 15.45 -6.23
CA SER A 21 0.55 14.28 -5.85
C SER A 21 0.90 13.96 -4.39
N LEU A 22 -0.03 14.20 -3.46
CA LEU A 22 0.16 13.96 -2.01
C LEU A 22 0.55 12.51 -1.71
N PHE A 23 0.17 11.58 -2.59
CA PHE A 23 0.42 10.14 -2.43
C PHE A 23 1.50 9.59 -3.37
N ALA A 24 1.89 10.33 -4.43
CA ALA A 24 3.06 9.98 -5.23
C ALA A 24 4.31 10.45 -4.49
N GLY A 25 4.92 9.59 -3.70
CA GLY A 25 6.11 9.89 -2.91
C GLY A 25 5.91 9.86 -1.40
N VAL A 26 4.66 9.73 -0.90
CA VAL A 26 4.44 9.44 0.53
C VAL A 26 4.77 7.98 0.80
N PRO A 27 5.63 7.69 1.81
CA PRO A 27 5.97 6.31 2.14
C PRO A 27 4.77 5.61 2.76
N LEU A 28 4.15 4.72 2.00
CA LEU A 28 3.07 3.85 2.46
C LEU A 28 3.25 2.47 1.83
N ASN A 29 3.48 1.45 2.67
CA ASN A 29 3.50 0.06 2.28
C ASN A 29 2.39 -0.66 3.04
N ASN A 30 1.61 -1.50 2.37
CA ASN A 30 0.65 -2.36 3.04
C ASN A 30 1.36 -3.46 3.86
N LEU A 31 0.61 -4.26 4.60
CA LEU A 31 1.12 -5.39 5.40
C LEU A 31 1.97 -6.37 4.58
N GLU A 32 1.69 -6.54 3.29
CA GLU A 32 2.43 -7.44 2.40
C GLU A 32 3.67 -6.78 1.75
N GLY A 33 3.98 -5.53 2.12
CA GLY A 33 5.17 -4.79 1.67
C GLY A 33 4.99 -4.03 0.36
N VAL A 34 3.88 -4.19 -0.34
CA VAL A 34 3.55 -3.49 -1.59
C VAL A 34 3.14 -2.05 -1.29
N GLY A 35 3.44 -1.11 -2.19
CA GLY A 35 2.93 0.26 -2.07
C GLY A 35 1.40 0.30 -2.01
N GLY A 36 0.86 0.75 -0.88
CA GLY A 36 -0.56 0.65 -0.57
C GLY A 36 -0.91 1.22 0.80
N VAL A 37 -2.17 1.07 1.22
CA VAL A 37 -2.65 1.49 2.54
C VAL A 37 -2.41 0.37 3.57
N ALA A 38 -3.41 -0.15 4.28
CA ALA A 38 -3.18 -1.24 5.25
C ALA A 38 -3.24 -2.63 4.59
N PHE A 39 -4.32 -2.95 3.90
CA PHE A 39 -4.52 -4.26 3.26
C PHE A 39 -4.42 -4.20 1.74
N ASN A 40 -4.75 -3.07 1.15
CA ASN A 40 -4.94 -2.93 -0.29
C ASN A 40 -3.74 -2.26 -0.96
N PRO A 41 -3.32 -2.76 -2.14
CA PRO A 41 -2.38 -2.04 -2.98
C PRO A 41 -3.05 -0.80 -3.59
N LEU A 42 -2.28 0.27 -3.75
CA LEU A 42 -2.63 1.42 -4.59
C LEU A 42 -2.05 1.26 -5.99
N ALA A 43 -2.63 1.96 -6.99
CA ALA A 43 -2.05 2.01 -8.33
C ALA A 43 -0.76 2.84 -8.37
N TYR A 44 -0.53 3.71 -7.41
CA TYR A 44 0.69 4.49 -7.29
C TYR A 44 1.89 3.61 -6.96
N LEU A 45 3.04 3.96 -7.54
CA LEU A 45 4.30 3.25 -7.29
C LEU A 45 5.00 3.81 -6.04
N ALA A 46 5.67 2.92 -5.34
CA ALA A 46 6.44 3.24 -4.15
C ALA A 46 7.51 4.30 -4.45
N ASN A 47 7.43 5.42 -3.74
CA ASN A 47 8.38 6.54 -3.79
C ASN A 47 8.73 7.01 -5.22
N ALA A 48 7.77 6.92 -6.16
CA ALA A 48 7.96 7.36 -7.54
C ALA A 48 8.36 8.85 -7.60
N GLY A 49 9.25 9.20 -8.54
CA GLY A 49 9.78 10.57 -8.68
C GLY A 49 10.96 10.90 -7.75
N SER A 50 11.17 10.12 -6.68
CA SER A 50 12.33 10.27 -5.80
C SER A 50 13.56 9.59 -6.42
N LYS A 51 14.56 10.34 -6.86
CA LYS A 51 15.77 9.82 -7.52
C LYS A 51 17.00 9.96 -6.65
N TRP A 52 17.98 9.05 -6.81
CA TRP A 52 19.29 9.14 -6.15
C TRP A 52 20.15 10.29 -6.66
N LYS A 53 20.00 10.60 -7.96
CA LYS A 53 20.59 11.78 -8.58
C LYS A 53 19.47 12.56 -9.28
N LYS A 54 19.46 13.88 -9.11
CA LYS A 54 18.72 14.75 -10.02
C LYS A 54 19.42 14.65 -11.38
N ASP A 55 18.66 14.49 -12.45
CA ASP A 55 19.18 14.71 -13.79
C ASP A 55 19.59 16.19 -13.84
N GLU A 56 20.87 16.49 -13.62
CA GLU A 56 21.38 17.84 -13.90
C GLU A 56 21.20 18.05 -15.40
N PRO A 57 20.59 19.17 -15.83
CA PRO A 57 20.56 19.49 -17.25
C PRO A 57 21.99 19.45 -17.74
N ALA A 58 22.21 18.72 -18.83
CA ALA A 58 23.54 18.61 -19.44
C ALA A 58 24.06 20.02 -19.72
N ASP A 59 25.06 20.44 -18.97
CA ASP A 59 25.76 21.70 -19.22
C ASP A 59 26.50 21.52 -20.56
N PRO A 60 26.09 22.19 -21.65
CA PRO A 60 26.68 22.01 -22.97
C PRO A 60 28.16 22.47 -23.03
N THR A 61 28.65 23.08 -21.96
CA THR A 61 30.02 23.58 -21.86
C THR A 61 30.96 22.63 -21.12
N LYS A 62 30.45 21.59 -20.44
CA LYS A 62 31.26 20.61 -19.71
C LYS A 62 31.48 19.36 -20.55
N THR A 63 32.59 19.29 -21.24
CA THR A 63 33.17 18.05 -21.75
C THR A 63 33.74 17.26 -20.57
N GLU A 64 32.91 16.49 -19.84
CA GLU A 64 33.45 15.56 -18.86
C GLU A 64 34.14 14.40 -19.60
N PRO A 65 35.38 14.04 -19.20
CA PRO A 65 36.02 12.87 -19.76
C PRO A 65 35.21 11.64 -19.40
N ALA A 66 34.92 10.77 -20.37
CA ALA A 66 34.20 9.51 -20.20
C ALA A 66 34.83 8.70 -19.05
N LYS A 67 34.18 8.68 -17.88
CA LYS A 67 34.57 7.85 -16.76
C LYS A 67 34.30 6.39 -17.14
N LYS A 68 35.37 5.63 -17.37
CA LYS A 68 35.32 4.21 -17.68
C LYS A 68 34.81 3.40 -16.48
N GLY A 69 33.77 2.62 -16.69
CA GLY A 69 33.54 1.31 -16.09
C GLY A 69 33.08 1.29 -14.61
N GLY A 70 31.82 1.61 -14.36
CA GLY A 70 31.15 1.26 -13.10
C GLY A 70 29.64 1.07 -13.32
N PHE A 71 28.95 0.43 -12.41
CA PHE A 71 27.49 0.26 -12.40
C PHE A 71 26.72 1.59 -12.57
N ASN A 72 27.41 2.71 -12.33
CA ASN A 72 26.92 4.08 -12.49
C ASN A 72 26.87 4.55 -13.95
N ASP A 73 27.57 3.89 -14.89
CA ASP A 73 27.71 4.37 -16.27
C ASP A 73 26.46 4.13 -17.12
N PHE A 74 25.54 3.26 -16.67
CA PHE A 74 24.28 3.00 -17.39
C PHE A 74 23.17 4.02 -17.09
N GLY A 75 23.43 5.07 -16.31
CA GLY A 75 22.40 6.02 -15.90
C GLY A 75 21.27 5.35 -15.06
N LEU A 76 21.49 4.11 -14.60
CA LEU A 76 20.46 3.33 -13.91
C LEU A 76 20.01 3.97 -12.60
N LEU A 77 20.92 4.61 -11.87
CA LEU A 77 20.63 5.30 -10.61
C LEU A 77 19.68 6.49 -10.78
N SER A 78 19.67 7.13 -11.95
CA SER A 78 18.69 8.19 -12.24
C SER A 78 17.28 7.63 -12.55
N LYS A 79 17.16 6.33 -12.76
CA LYS A 79 15.92 5.63 -13.09
C LYS A 79 15.33 4.82 -11.93
N VAL A 80 16.10 4.60 -10.86
CA VAL A 80 15.67 3.90 -9.64
C VAL A 80 15.22 4.91 -8.60
N SER A 81 14.02 4.75 -8.06
CA SER A 81 13.57 5.58 -6.93
C SER A 81 14.35 5.23 -5.66
N LYS A 82 14.40 6.15 -4.71
CA LYS A 82 14.83 5.82 -3.37
C LYS A 82 13.84 4.82 -2.76
N PRO A 83 14.29 3.82 -1.98
CA PRO A 83 13.37 2.89 -1.36
C PRO A 83 12.55 3.55 -0.26
N GLN A 84 11.39 2.99 -0.02
CA GLN A 84 10.59 3.22 1.18
C GLN A 84 10.52 1.94 2.00
N ALA A 85 10.37 2.08 3.31
CA ALA A 85 10.21 0.98 4.23
C ALA A 85 9.06 1.27 5.18
N GLY A 86 8.38 0.21 5.64
CA GLY A 86 7.29 0.29 6.61
C GLY A 86 7.38 -0.83 7.63
N ALA A 87 6.98 -0.53 8.86
CA ALA A 87 6.82 -1.50 9.94
C ALA A 87 5.39 -1.42 10.48
N TRP A 88 4.75 -2.56 10.63
CA TRP A 88 3.39 -2.71 11.12
C TRP A 88 3.35 -3.54 12.39
N TYR A 89 2.49 -3.16 13.31
CA TYR A 89 2.07 -3.98 14.43
C TYR A 89 0.54 -4.03 14.48
N VAL A 90 -0.02 -5.23 14.46
CA VAL A 90 -1.46 -5.48 14.55
C VAL A 90 -1.74 -6.32 15.78
N ARG A 91 -2.69 -5.89 16.59
CA ARG A 91 -3.19 -6.64 17.74
C ARG A 91 -4.64 -7.02 17.53
N LEU A 92 -4.93 -8.33 17.55
CA LEU A 92 -6.26 -8.92 17.40
C LEU A 92 -6.64 -9.65 18.70
N PRO A 93 -7.28 -8.96 19.66
CA PRO A 93 -7.54 -9.52 21.00
C PRO A 93 -8.46 -10.76 20.97
N GLU A 94 -9.48 -10.78 20.09
CA GLU A 94 -10.46 -11.86 20.04
C GLU A 94 -9.82 -13.21 19.65
N SER A 95 -8.89 -13.20 18.71
CA SER A 95 -8.13 -14.38 18.28
C SER A 95 -6.83 -14.58 19.06
N HIS A 96 -6.50 -13.68 20.00
CA HIS A 96 -5.23 -13.67 20.74
C HIS A 96 -4.00 -13.69 19.82
N VAL A 97 -4.03 -12.88 18.73
CA VAL A 97 -2.95 -12.81 17.75
C VAL A 97 -2.24 -11.46 17.82
N ASP A 98 -0.91 -11.51 17.85
CA ASP A 98 -0.03 -10.40 17.53
C ASP A 98 0.56 -10.61 16.13
N TRP A 99 0.51 -9.60 15.27
CA TRP A 99 1.01 -9.68 13.92
C TRP A 99 1.97 -8.52 13.66
N THR A 100 3.20 -8.84 13.35
CA THR A 100 4.23 -7.86 12.97
C THR A 100 4.56 -8.03 11.49
N ALA A 101 4.65 -6.93 10.75
CA ALA A 101 5.10 -6.95 9.38
C ALA A 101 6.16 -5.88 9.12
N LEU A 102 7.12 -6.21 8.27
CA LEU A 102 8.15 -5.29 7.76
C LEU A 102 8.11 -5.33 6.24
N GLY A 103 8.10 -4.18 5.60
CA GLY A 103 8.05 -4.09 4.16
C GLY A 103 9.00 -3.06 3.60
N THR A 104 9.46 -3.28 2.38
CA THR A 104 10.23 -2.31 1.61
C THR A 104 9.83 -2.36 0.15
N ALA A 105 9.84 -1.21 -0.52
CA ALA A 105 9.56 -1.12 -1.94
C ALA A 105 10.34 0.02 -2.59
N PHE A 106 10.60 -0.11 -3.88
CA PHE A 106 11.19 0.93 -4.73
C PHE A 106 10.64 0.81 -6.15
N SER A 107 10.72 1.87 -6.93
CA SER A 107 10.28 1.87 -8.32
C SER A 107 11.47 2.04 -9.29
N LEU A 108 11.29 1.47 -10.47
CA LEU A 108 12.23 1.54 -11.58
C LEU A 108 11.54 2.20 -12.79
N TYR A 109 12.20 3.18 -13.41
CA TYR A 109 11.71 3.97 -14.56
C TYR A 109 10.36 4.65 -14.33
N ASP A 110 9.93 4.86 -13.07
CA ASP A 110 8.58 5.31 -12.70
C ASP A 110 7.46 4.49 -13.39
N ARG A 111 7.74 3.21 -13.61
CA ARG A 111 6.83 2.27 -14.30
C ARG A 111 6.68 0.95 -13.57
N VAL A 112 7.73 0.44 -12.94
CA VAL A 112 7.71 -0.86 -12.28
C VAL A 112 8.11 -0.68 -10.82
N GLU A 113 7.31 -1.21 -9.90
CA GLU A 113 7.64 -1.34 -8.48
C GLU A 113 8.10 -2.75 -8.19
N PHE A 114 9.11 -2.87 -7.35
CA PHE A 114 9.51 -4.10 -6.69
C PHE A 114 9.36 -3.93 -5.19
N SER A 115 8.86 -4.97 -4.53
CA SER A 115 8.63 -4.95 -3.10
C SER A 115 8.99 -6.26 -2.44
N TYR A 116 9.31 -6.17 -1.15
CA TYR A 116 9.49 -7.31 -0.26
C TYR A 116 8.77 -7.03 1.04
N GLY A 117 8.03 -8.04 1.56
CA GLY A 117 7.38 -8.02 2.85
C GLY A 117 7.71 -9.27 3.65
N TRP A 118 7.98 -9.09 4.94
CA TRP A 118 8.13 -10.14 5.92
C TRP A 118 7.09 -9.98 7.01
N GLU A 119 6.45 -11.07 7.39
CA GLU A 119 5.39 -11.08 8.38
C GLU A 119 5.62 -12.18 9.42
N ALA A 120 5.34 -11.88 10.67
CA ALA A 120 5.28 -12.82 11.78
C ALA A 120 3.91 -12.73 12.45
N VAL A 121 3.13 -13.80 12.34
CA VAL A 121 1.81 -13.93 12.95
C VAL A 121 1.95 -14.85 14.15
N ALA A 122 1.80 -14.29 15.35
CA ALA A 122 2.06 -14.95 16.62
C ALA A 122 0.75 -15.16 17.42
N PRO A 123 0.07 -16.31 17.28
CA PRO A 123 -1.04 -16.65 18.16
C PRO A 123 -0.49 -16.95 19.57
N HIS A 124 -1.16 -16.43 20.61
CA HIS A 124 -0.76 -16.68 21.99
C HIS A 124 -0.94 -18.16 22.33
N GLY A 125 0.13 -18.78 22.80
CA GLY A 125 0.17 -20.21 23.12
C GLY A 125 0.32 -21.13 21.91
N GLY A 126 0.50 -20.56 20.70
CA GLY A 126 0.71 -21.27 19.45
C GLY A 126 2.09 -21.01 18.83
N GLN A 127 2.37 -21.73 17.76
CA GLN A 127 3.58 -21.50 16.96
C GLN A 127 3.45 -20.24 16.11
N THR A 128 4.48 -19.39 16.10
CA THR A 128 4.54 -18.24 15.20
C THR A 128 4.64 -18.69 13.73
N ILE A 129 3.80 -18.11 12.91
CA ILE A 129 3.77 -18.34 11.46
C ILE A 129 4.55 -17.21 10.80
N TYR A 130 5.55 -17.55 10.01
CA TYR A 130 6.32 -16.58 9.23
C TYR A 130 5.90 -16.62 7.78
N LYS A 131 5.80 -15.43 7.17
CA LYS A 131 5.41 -15.28 5.78
C LYS A 131 6.35 -14.31 5.07
N ASN A 132 6.71 -14.62 3.84
CA ASN A 132 7.50 -13.76 2.97
C ASN A 132 6.70 -13.46 1.70
N ASN A 133 6.77 -12.22 1.26
CA ASN A 133 6.07 -11.73 0.08
C ASN A 133 7.09 -11.05 -0.84
N ILE A 134 7.12 -11.43 -2.10
CA ILE A 134 7.90 -10.77 -3.15
C ILE A 134 6.91 -10.21 -4.14
N GLY A 135 6.83 -8.89 -4.24
CA GLY A 135 5.87 -8.18 -5.08
C GLY A 135 6.51 -7.49 -6.28
N SER A 136 5.72 -7.39 -7.34
CA SER A 136 6.01 -6.53 -8.48
C SER A 136 4.71 -5.88 -8.96
N LYS A 137 4.77 -4.61 -9.37
CA LYS A 137 3.62 -3.84 -9.87
C LYS A 137 4.05 -3.00 -11.06
N LEU A 138 3.30 -3.09 -12.16
CA LEU A 138 3.50 -2.33 -13.39
C LEU A 138 2.43 -1.24 -13.51
N LEU A 139 2.82 0.02 -13.59
CA LEU A 139 1.95 1.14 -13.89
C LEU A 139 1.60 1.11 -15.39
N LEU A 140 0.37 0.73 -15.71
CA LEU A 140 -0.15 0.67 -17.07
C LEU A 140 -0.54 2.06 -17.58
N ILE A 141 -1.34 2.77 -16.79
CA ILE A 141 -1.86 4.10 -17.10
C ILE A 141 -1.46 5.04 -15.95
N PRO A 142 -0.66 6.09 -16.21
CA PRO A 142 -0.40 7.14 -15.23
C PRO A 142 -1.69 7.94 -14.95
N GLU A 143 -1.82 8.44 -13.72
CA GLU A 143 -2.89 9.38 -13.39
C GLU A 143 -2.81 10.63 -14.26
N ASN A 144 -3.96 11.13 -14.71
CA ASN A 144 -4.09 12.33 -15.58
C ASN A 144 -3.34 12.21 -16.92
N LEU A 145 -3.25 11.01 -17.47
CA LEU A 145 -2.60 10.80 -18.77
C LEU A 145 -3.18 11.72 -19.84
N GLY A 146 -2.32 12.46 -20.56
CA GLY A 146 -2.71 13.41 -21.62
C GLY A 146 -3.47 14.62 -21.09
N ASP A 147 -3.19 15.08 -19.85
CA ASP A 147 -3.82 16.23 -19.18
C ASP A 147 -5.33 16.05 -18.91
N HIS A 148 -5.82 14.82 -18.98
CA HIS A 148 -7.21 14.48 -18.65
C HIS A 148 -7.36 14.20 -17.15
N ASN A 149 -7.81 15.19 -16.38
CA ASN A 149 -7.94 15.13 -14.92
C ASN A 149 -8.83 14.01 -14.38
N PHE A 150 -9.67 13.37 -15.21
CA PHE A 150 -10.54 12.26 -14.80
C PHE A 150 -9.88 10.88 -14.91
N ILE A 151 -8.74 10.75 -15.62
CA ILE A 151 -8.08 9.45 -15.81
C ILE A 151 -7.41 9.01 -14.51
N PRO A 152 -7.78 7.83 -13.93
CA PRO A 152 -7.09 7.28 -12.78
C PRO A 152 -5.74 6.68 -13.17
N ALA A 153 -4.83 6.55 -12.21
CA ALA A 153 -3.72 5.62 -12.35
C ALA A 153 -4.25 4.19 -12.39
N VAL A 154 -3.70 3.34 -13.26
CA VAL A 154 -4.05 1.91 -13.33
C VAL A 154 -2.77 1.09 -13.29
N SER A 155 -2.72 0.12 -12.38
CA SER A 155 -1.58 -0.78 -12.22
C SER A 155 -2.01 -2.24 -12.18
N LEU A 156 -1.18 -3.10 -12.78
CA LEU A 156 -1.23 -4.55 -12.67
C LEU A 156 -0.09 -5.01 -11.77
N GLY A 157 -0.38 -5.83 -10.75
CA GLY A 157 0.64 -6.35 -9.85
C GLY A 157 0.49 -7.82 -9.54
N GLY A 158 1.54 -8.39 -8.97
CA GLY A 158 1.57 -9.76 -8.49
C GLY A 158 2.42 -9.87 -7.22
N ILE A 159 2.05 -10.81 -6.35
CA ILE A 159 2.75 -11.09 -5.10
C ILE A 159 2.96 -12.59 -4.99
N LEU A 160 4.20 -13.01 -5.04
CA LEU A 160 4.61 -14.38 -4.68
C LEU A 160 4.73 -14.45 -3.15
N LYS A 161 4.01 -15.39 -2.55
CA LYS A 161 3.90 -15.55 -1.10
C LYS A 161 4.42 -16.91 -0.67
N ASN A 162 5.16 -16.93 0.44
CA ASN A 162 5.63 -18.16 1.04
C ASN A 162 5.35 -18.13 2.55
N THR A 163 4.71 -19.17 3.07
CA THR A 163 4.37 -19.34 4.50
C THR A 163 5.07 -20.57 5.05
N THR A 164 5.79 -20.42 6.17
CA THR A 164 6.65 -21.47 6.72
C THR A 164 5.88 -22.64 7.31
N THR A 165 4.74 -22.36 7.96
CA THR A 165 3.91 -23.37 8.62
C THR A 165 2.47 -23.22 8.13
N THR A 166 1.93 -24.26 7.51
CA THR A 166 0.57 -24.24 6.99
C THR A 166 -0.18 -25.50 7.46
N PRO A 167 -1.51 -25.44 7.56
CA PRO A 167 -2.32 -26.60 7.86
C PRO A 167 -2.13 -27.74 6.84
N THR A 168 -2.28 -28.98 7.28
CA THR A 168 -2.20 -30.16 6.42
C THR A 168 -3.18 -30.03 5.23
N GLY A 169 -2.70 -30.38 4.04
CA GLY A 169 -3.49 -30.30 2.80
C GLY A 169 -3.51 -28.93 2.11
N THR A 170 -2.72 -27.96 2.60
CA THR A 170 -2.51 -26.68 1.93
C THR A 170 -1.09 -26.58 1.38
N LYS A 171 -0.89 -25.69 0.38
CA LYS A 171 0.44 -25.38 -0.14
C LYS A 171 1.13 -24.34 0.73
N HIS A 172 2.46 -24.33 0.74
CA HIS A 172 3.29 -23.33 1.40
C HIS A 172 3.55 -22.09 0.53
N VAL A 173 3.31 -22.19 -0.76
CA VAL A 173 3.56 -21.12 -1.74
C VAL A 173 2.28 -20.81 -2.49
N GLY A 174 1.99 -19.52 -2.64
CA GLY A 174 0.90 -18.99 -3.42
C GLY A 174 1.31 -17.77 -4.23
N PHE A 175 0.42 -17.36 -5.11
CA PHE A 175 0.63 -16.20 -5.95
C PHE A 175 -0.69 -15.43 -6.09
N ASP A 176 -0.67 -14.17 -5.74
CA ASP A 176 -1.79 -13.26 -5.93
C ASP A 176 -1.51 -12.34 -7.11
N THR A 177 -2.52 -12.08 -7.94
CA THR A 177 -2.46 -11.08 -9.03
C THR A 177 -3.59 -10.09 -8.85
N TYR A 178 -3.30 -8.81 -9.02
CA TYR A 178 -4.31 -7.76 -8.87
C TYR A 178 -4.23 -6.71 -9.98
N LEU A 179 -5.38 -6.16 -10.32
CA LEU A 179 -5.54 -4.95 -11.12
C LEU A 179 -6.17 -3.88 -10.23
N VAL A 180 -5.56 -2.72 -10.16
CA VAL A 180 -6.01 -1.63 -9.29
C VAL A 180 -6.03 -0.30 -10.04
N ALA A 181 -7.08 0.49 -9.80
CA ALA A 181 -7.21 1.87 -10.24
C ALA A 181 -7.24 2.79 -9.03
N THR A 182 -6.50 3.89 -9.07
CA THR A 182 -6.42 4.89 -7.97
C THR A 182 -6.53 6.30 -8.54
N LYS A 183 -7.33 7.14 -7.91
CA LYS A 183 -7.55 8.53 -8.31
C LYS A 183 -7.56 9.46 -7.11
N LEU A 184 -6.76 10.52 -7.16
CA LEU A 184 -6.85 11.65 -6.24
C LEU A 184 -7.73 12.74 -6.86
N ILE A 185 -8.92 12.95 -6.31
CA ILE A 185 -9.88 13.98 -6.69
C ILE A 185 -9.61 15.22 -5.83
N LYS A 186 -9.10 16.28 -6.46
CA LYS A 186 -8.70 17.52 -5.78
C LYS A 186 -9.77 18.61 -5.83
N GLU A 187 -10.75 18.44 -6.68
CA GLU A 187 -11.81 19.41 -6.97
C GLU A 187 -12.93 19.42 -5.92
N THR A 188 -12.92 18.49 -4.99
CA THR A 188 -13.83 18.43 -3.83
C THR A 188 -13.37 19.35 -2.70
N PRO A 189 -14.27 19.81 -1.82
CA PRO A 189 -13.89 20.67 -0.66
C PRO A 189 -12.78 20.10 0.20
N LEU A 190 -12.76 18.78 0.40
CA LEU A 190 -11.64 18.03 0.94
C LEU A 190 -11.18 17.08 -0.17
N PRO A 191 -9.90 17.07 -0.55
CA PRO A 191 -9.41 16.12 -1.55
C PRO A 191 -9.70 14.67 -1.12
N VAL A 192 -10.13 13.85 -2.08
CA VAL A 192 -10.51 12.45 -1.86
C VAL A 192 -9.61 11.55 -2.68
N LEU A 193 -8.96 10.59 -2.05
CA LEU A 193 -8.32 9.47 -2.73
C LEU A 193 -9.32 8.32 -2.82
N LEU A 194 -9.62 7.88 -4.02
CA LEU A 194 -10.42 6.68 -4.27
C LEU A 194 -9.54 5.62 -4.92
N SER A 195 -9.65 4.40 -4.45
CA SER A 195 -8.98 3.26 -5.07
C SER A 195 -9.91 2.05 -5.07
N GLY A 196 -9.79 1.23 -6.12
CA GLY A 196 -10.54 -0.01 -6.21
C GLY A 196 -9.87 -0.98 -7.17
N GLY A 197 -10.00 -2.27 -6.89
CA GLY A 197 -9.33 -3.29 -7.67
C GLY A 197 -9.96 -4.68 -7.57
N LEU A 198 -9.47 -5.54 -8.46
CA LEU A 198 -9.78 -6.96 -8.52
C LEU A 198 -8.54 -7.74 -8.12
N LEU A 199 -8.74 -8.81 -7.36
CA LEU A 199 -7.68 -9.69 -6.88
C LEU A 199 -8.01 -11.13 -7.28
N ALA A 200 -7.11 -11.78 -8.01
CA ALA A 200 -7.10 -13.23 -8.20
C ALA A 200 -6.15 -13.83 -7.17
N THR A 201 -6.67 -14.59 -6.24
CA THR A 201 -5.92 -15.15 -5.10
C THR A 201 -6.19 -16.63 -4.90
N ASN A 202 -5.17 -17.34 -4.43
CA ASN A 202 -5.31 -18.69 -3.87
C ASN A 202 -4.93 -18.72 -2.37
N SER A 203 -4.79 -17.56 -1.75
CA SER A 203 -4.38 -17.36 -0.36
C SER A 203 -5.56 -17.55 0.59
N ARG A 204 -5.42 -18.43 1.59
CA ARG A 204 -6.35 -18.57 2.72
C ARG A 204 -5.91 -17.58 3.80
N THR A 205 -6.80 -16.69 4.20
CA THR A 205 -6.53 -15.60 5.17
C THR A 205 -5.21 -14.88 4.83
N THR A 206 -5.17 -14.28 3.62
CA THR A 206 -3.98 -13.61 3.06
C THR A 206 -2.73 -14.49 2.92
N GLY A 207 -2.88 -15.82 3.06
CA GLY A 207 -1.81 -16.82 3.00
C GLY A 207 -1.30 -17.29 4.36
N VAL A 208 -1.80 -16.74 5.47
CA VAL A 208 -1.41 -17.18 6.84
C VAL A 208 -1.75 -18.65 7.05
N PHE A 209 -2.90 -19.11 6.55
CA PHE A 209 -3.31 -20.52 6.62
C PHE A 209 -3.01 -21.29 5.32
N GLY A 210 -1.97 -20.87 4.59
CA GLY A 210 -1.52 -21.52 3.36
C GLY A 210 -2.33 -21.16 2.13
N TYR A 211 -2.19 -21.99 1.10
CA TYR A 211 -2.71 -21.65 -0.23
C TYR A 211 -3.52 -22.82 -0.80
N ASP A 212 -4.62 -22.47 -1.45
CA ASP A 212 -5.50 -23.43 -2.12
C ASP A 212 -4.94 -23.84 -3.49
N HIS A 213 -5.50 -24.90 -4.07
CA HIS A 213 -5.17 -25.32 -5.44
C HIS A 213 -5.84 -24.45 -6.50
N ASN A 214 -6.98 -23.85 -6.16
CA ASN A 214 -7.80 -23.05 -7.06
C ASN A 214 -7.69 -21.56 -6.72
N TYR A 215 -7.83 -20.73 -7.73
CA TYR A 215 -7.92 -19.29 -7.58
C TYR A 215 -9.36 -18.84 -7.35
N ARG A 216 -9.50 -17.73 -6.62
CA ARG A 216 -10.76 -16.99 -6.45
C ARG A 216 -10.55 -15.55 -6.85
N PHE A 217 -11.59 -14.96 -7.44
CA PHE A 217 -11.63 -13.54 -7.72
C PHE A 217 -12.37 -12.85 -6.60
N THR A 218 -11.74 -11.83 -6.05
CA THR A 218 -12.28 -10.95 -5.01
C THR A 218 -12.06 -9.52 -5.42
N TRP A 219 -12.67 -8.57 -4.73
CA TRP A 219 -12.49 -7.16 -4.96
C TRP A 219 -12.07 -6.46 -3.67
N PHE A 220 -11.49 -5.28 -3.84
CA PHE A 220 -11.07 -4.43 -2.74
C PHE A 220 -11.23 -2.95 -3.12
N GLY A 221 -11.24 -2.08 -2.13
CA GLY A 221 -11.25 -0.65 -2.35
C GLY A 221 -10.99 0.13 -1.08
N ASN A 222 -10.65 1.39 -1.26
CA ASN A 222 -10.51 2.34 -0.18
C ASN A 222 -10.95 3.74 -0.62
N ALA A 223 -11.33 4.54 0.37
CA ALA A 223 -11.64 5.95 0.24
C ALA A 223 -11.01 6.73 1.37
N ASP A 224 -10.17 7.71 1.05
CA ASP A 224 -9.43 8.53 1.99
C ASP A 224 -9.73 9.99 1.79
N LEU A 225 -10.04 10.70 2.87
CA LEU A 225 -10.22 12.14 2.92
C LEU A 225 -8.94 12.81 3.41
N ILE A 226 -8.44 13.78 2.66
CA ILE A 226 -7.32 14.62 3.10
C ILE A 226 -7.88 15.74 3.96
N LEU A 227 -7.84 15.53 5.28
CA LEU A 227 -8.43 16.44 6.24
C LEU A 227 -7.58 17.71 6.45
N LEU A 228 -6.26 17.53 6.48
CA LEU A 228 -5.26 18.58 6.64
C LEU A 228 -4.08 18.28 5.71
N LYS A 229 -3.14 19.21 5.56
CA LYS A 229 -1.91 19.00 4.78
C LYS A 229 -1.13 17.75 5.17
N ASN A 230 -1.19 17.40 6.45
CA ASN A 230 -0.41 16.33 7.05
C ASN A 230 -1.29 15.26 7.71
N LEU A 231 -2.59 15.24 7.44
CA LEU A 231 -3.51 14.27 8.03
C LEU A 231 -4.53 13.80 6.99
N ALA A 232 -4.61 12.50 6.81
CA ALA A 232 -5.68 11.85 6.07
C ALA A 232 -6.42 10.88 6.98
N ALA A 233 -7.69 10.60 6.68
CA ALA A 233 -8.46 9.54 7.31
C ALA A 233 -9.28 8.82 6.26
N GLY A 234 -9.42 7.51 6.40
CA GLY A 234 -10.04 6.69 5.39
C GLY A 234 -10.66 5.42 5.90
N TYR A 235 -11.21 4.69 4.94
CA TYR A 235 -11.80 3.38 5.11
C TYR A 235 -11.30 2.45 4.02
N GLU A 236 -10.92 1.24 4.39
CA GLU A 236 -10.58 0.16 3.48
C GLU A 236 -11.55 -1.02 3.61
N TYR A 237 -11.77 -1.68 2.48
CA TYR A 237 -12.49 -2.94 2.39
C TYR A 237 -11.73 -3.91 1.46
N LYS A 238 -11.67 -5.18 1.86
CA LYS A 238 -11.16 -6.29 1.06
C LYS A 238 -12.04 -7.50 1.25
N GLN A 239 -12.62 -8.00 0.17
CA GLN A 239 -13.47 -9.19 0.18
C GLN A 239 -12.65 -10.44 0.52
N GLY A 240 -13.15 -11.25 1.44
CA GLY A 240 -12.60 -12.55 1.79
C GLY A 240 -12.77 -13.59 0.68
N ALA A 241 -11.76 -14.42 0.45
CA ALA A 241 -11.79 -15.47 -0.54
C ALA A 241 -12.59 -16.69 -0.04
N LYS A 242 -13.42 -17.30 -0.90
CA LYS A 242 -14.24 -18.47 -0.56
C LYS A 242 -13.78 -19.68 -1.34
N PHE A 243 -13.11 -20.61 -0.68
CA PHE A 243 -12.65 -21.88 -1.20
C PHE A 243 -13.57 -23.03 -0.72
N HIS A 244 -13.39 -24.23 -1.29
CA HIS A 244 -14.10 -25.41 -0.79
C HIS A 244 -13.67 -25.73 0.64
N GLY A 245 -14.61 -25.73 1.58
CA GLY A 245 -14.33 -25.97 2.99
C GLY A 245 -13.58 -24.87 3.73
N TRP A 246 -13.34 -23.70 3.10
CA TRP A 246 -12.68 -22.56 3.70
C TRP A 246 -13.27 -21.24 3.19
N HIS A 247 -13.86 -20.46 4.06
CA HIS A 247 -14.43 -19.17 3.71
C HIS A 247 -13.77 -18.10 4.58
N ASP A 248 -12.97 -17.22 3.98
CA ASP A 248 -12.43 -16.07 4.70
C ASP A 248 -13.55 -15.06 4.94
N ALA A 249 -13.53 -14.43 6.11
CA ALA A 249 -14.31 -13.24 6.35
C ALA A 249 -13.75 -12.05 5.55
N ASP A 250 -14.58 -11.04 5.33
CA ASP A 250 -14.14 -9.78 4.75
C ASP A 250 -13.26 -9.00 5.73
N TYR A 251 -12.32 -8.22 5.20
CA TYR A 251 -11.43 -7.35 5.97
C TYR A 251 -11.86 -5.90 5.78
N GLN A 252 -11.87 -5.16 6.87
CA GLN A 252 -12.22 -3.74 6.87
C GLN A 252 -11.35 -2.99 7.87
N ASP A 253 -11.09 -1.73 7.61
CA ASP A 253 -10.52 -0.82 8.60
C ASP A 253 -11.01 0.61 8.43
N VAL A 254 -10.92 1.35 9.53
CA VAL A 254 -10.99 2.81 9.56
C VAL A 254 -9.65 3.29 10.07
N HIS A 255 -8.98 4.15 9.31
CA HIS A 255 -7.63 4.56 9.60
C HIS A 255 -7.43 6.07 9.55
N ALA A 256 -6.34 6.50 10.18
CA ALA A 256 -5.80 7.85 10.06
C ALA A 256 -4.30 7.76 9.77
N ALA A 257 -3.83 8.54 8.79
CA ALA A 257 -2.44 8.66 8.41
C ALA A 257 -1.94 10.07 8.72
N TRP A 258 -0.93 10.18 9.58
CA TRP A 258 -0.26 11.43 9.89
C TRP A 258 1.09 11.50 9.17
N PHE A 259 1.18 12.40 8.20
CA PHE A 259 2.40 12.72 7.47
C PHE A 259 3.24 13.67 8.32
N ILE A 260 4.12 13.13 9.16
CA ILE A 260 4.95 13.89 10.11
C ILE A 260 5.86 14.86 9.32
N ASN A 261 6.39 14.37 8.21
CA ASN A 261 7.13 15.16 7.22
C ASN A 261 7.13 14.41 5.86
N ASP A 262 7.84 14.92 4.86
CA ASP A 262 7.88 14.34 3.50
C ASP A 262 8.45 12.92 3.44
N LYS A 263 9.07 12.44 4.53
CA LYS A 263 9.71 11.13 4.59
C LYS A 263 9.09 10.19 5.60
N LEU A 264 8.38 10.69 6.61
CA LEU A 264 7.92 9.90 7.75
C LEU A 264 6.42 9.99 7.90
N THR A 265 5.76 8.84 7.88
CA THR A 265 4.31 8.70 8.06
C THR A 265 4.01 7.73 9.19
N LEU A 266 3.11 8.11 10.08
CA LEU A 266 2.51 7.26 11.11
C LEU A 266 1.06 6.96 10.72
N VAL A 267 0.66 5.68 10.76
CA VAL A 267 -0.72 5.27 10.52
C VAL A 267 -1.25 4.55 11.76
N GLY A 268 -2.48 4.85 12.14
CA GLY A 268 -3.23 4.11 13.14
C GLY A 268 -4.58 3.69 12.56
N ALA A 269 -5.02 2.46 12.84
CA ALA A 269 -6.31 1.98 12.38
C ALA A 269 -6.99 1.06 13.39
N TRP A 270 -8.32 1.06 13.34
CA TRP A 270 -9.13 -0.02 13.89
C TRP A 270 -9.49 -0.97 12.75
N VAL A 271 -9.13 -2.25 12.92
CA VAL A 271 -9.29 -3.29 11.90
C VAL A 271 -10.35 -4.30 12.32
N TYR A 272 -11.12 -4.78 11.36
CA TYR A 272 -12.08 -5.86 11.50
C TYR A 272 -11.80 -6.94 10.45
N ALA A 273 -11.52 -8.14 10.90
CA ALA A 273 -11.19 -9.30 10.07
C ALA A 273 -12.14 -10.48 10.33
N GLY A 274 -13.45 -10.19 10.46
CA GLY A 274 -14.49 -11.16 10.77
C GLY A 274 -14.43 -11.64 12.22
N LYS A 275 -15.43 -12.39 12.66
CA LYS A 275 -15.48 -12.95 14.02
C LYS A 275 -14.49 -14.11 14.17
N ALA A 276 -13.62 -14.07 15.18
CA ALA A 276 -12.64 -15.13 15.42
C ALA A 276 -13.28 -16.49 15.76
N LYS A 277 -14.50 -16.50 16.31
CA LYS A 277 -15.27 -17.73 16.64
C LYS A 277 -16.46 -17.93 15.70
N GLY A 278 -16.34 -17.52 14.43
CA GLY A 278 -17.37 -17.71 13.43
C GLY A 278 -17.51 -19.19 13.04
N THR A 279 -18.74 -19.67 12.86
CA THR A 279 -19.02 -21.04 12.41
C THR A 279 -19.05 -21.20 10.90
N LYS A 280 -19.22 -20.09 10.15
CA LYS A 280 -19.37 -20.09 8.69
C LYS A 280 -18.18 -19.50 7.95
N GLU A 281 -17.46 -18.60 8.58
CA GLU A 281 -16.32 -17.88 7.99
C GLU A 281 -15.15 -17.90 8.97
N VAL A 282 -13.95 -17.96 8.42
CA VAL A 282 -12.70 -17.86 9.19
C VAL A 282 -12.38 -16.39 9.33
N GLY A 283 -12.45 -15.88 10.55
CA GLY A 283 -12.09 -14.52 10.90
C GLY A 283 -11.05 -14.48 12.01
N LEU A 284 -10.42 -13.34 12.16
CA LEU A 284 -9.40 -13.07 13.19
C LEU A 284 -9.88 -12.12 14.28
N GLY A 285 -11.14 -11.66 14.19
CA GLY A 285 -11.69 -10.67 15.11
C GLY A 285 -11.40 -9.24 14.70
N ASP A 286 -11.68 -8.34 15.62
CA ASP A 286 -11.35 -6.94 15.51
C ASP A 286 -10.15 -6.57 16.39
N GLY A 287 -9.55 -5.43 16.11
CA GLY A 287 -8.40 -4.95 16.86
C GLY A 287 -7.85 -3.65 16.34
N PHE A 288 -6.64 -3.34 16.72
CA PHE A 288 -5.98 -2.12 16.27
C PHE A 288 -4.66 -2.43 15.58
N THR A 289 -4.25 -1.52 14.73
CA THR A 289 -2.93 -1.54 14.10
C THR A 289 -2.28 -0.17 14.19
N VAL A 290 -0.97 -0.18 14.25
CA VAL A 290 -0.12 1.00 14.10
C VAL A 290 1.01 0.67 13.15
N SER A 291 1.37 1.63 12.30
CA SER A 291 2.53 1.48 11.43
C SER A 291 3.33 2.77 11.32
N LEU A 292 4.62 2.59 11.05
CA LEU A 292 5.56 3.66 10.78
C LEU A 292 6.21 3.40 9.43
N HIS A 293 6.19 4.42 8.56
CA HIS A 293 6.74 4.34 7.22
C HIS A 293 7.78 5.43 7.00
N TYR A 294 8.86 5.08 6.30
CA TYR A 294 9.95 5.99 6.00
C TYR A 294 10.38 5.88 4.53
N ALA A 295 10.53 7.04 3.86
CA ALA A 295 11.15 7.17 2.54
C ALA A 295 12.57 7.75 2.66
N LEU A 296 13.55 7.13 2.02
CA LEU A 296 14.94 7.60 1.99
C LEU A 296 15.12 8.90 1.20
#